data_b0a33a568fcabe731561816cbfc18b6b
#
_entry.id   b0a33a568fcabe731561816cbfc18b6b
#
_cell.length_a   1.000
_cell.length_b   1.000
_cell.length_c   1.000
_cell.angle_alpha   90.00
_cell.angle_beta   90.00
_cell.angle_gamma   90.00
#
_symmetry.space_group_name_H-M   'P 1'
#
loop_
_entity.id
_entity.type
_entity.pdbx_description
1 polymer ?
#
loop_
_entity_poly.entity_id
_entity_poly.type
_entity_poly.pdbx_seq_one_letter_code
_entity_poly.pdbx_strand_id
1 'polypeptide(L)'
;MSVRAATPVRAAVAKPRPLRVGVIDLSFHRASAGVVAQVLEAGDVDHRFTYAPHERLYEQLGRGELDMAVSAWMPGSHGDYVRTYEHELMRLGVLYQPYALWGVPDYVPALELATVEDLRHAEVAGRMIKRIQGIAPGAGISRFSQEIMRMYDLGAHGYEFANGSLEDCVGAFESAVAQQRWVVVPLWRPQYLHARYRIRELREPRGLLRGVDDATLVLRRDARAKIPDRTLAILAGMSLGNETVAMLDERVGREGQPAAAVAAEWLRLDPDRLDRWALAGRRVLHETRA
;
A
#
# COMPACT_ATOMS: atom_id res chain seq x y z
N MET A 1 -59.84 -40.78 11.64
CA MET A 1 -59.19 -39.45 11.78
C MET A 1 -57.69 -39.63 11.56
N SER A 2 -57.23 -39.20 10.38
CA SER A 2 -55.84 -39.39 9.97
C SER A 2 -55.06 -38.07 10.23
N VAL A 3 -54.10 -38.10 11.16
CA VAL A 3 -53.26 -36.96 11.48
C VAL A 3 -52.15 -36.88 10.41
N ARG A 4 -52.18 -35.86 9.58
CA ARG A 4 -51.10 -35.55 8.62
C ARG A 4 -49.93 -34.93 9.41
N ALA A 5 -48.79 -35.62 9.45
CA ALA A 5 -47.57 -35.08 9.98
C ALA A 5 -47.07 -33.92 9.07
N ALA A 6 -46.88 -32.75 9.65
CA ALA A 6 -46.29 -31.60 8.93
C ALA A 6 -44.79 -31.81 8.81
N THR A 7 -44.29 -31.77 7.56
CA THR A 7 -42.86 -31.82 7.22
C THR A 7 -42.20 -30.50 7.69
N PRO A 8 -41.08 -30.55 8.42
CA PRO A 8 -40.42 -29.32 8.84
C PRO A 8 -39.80 -28.61 7.64
N VAL A 9 -40.20 -27.36 7.41
CA VAL A 9 -39.59 -26.46 6.42
C VAL A 9 -38.15 -26.20 6.90
N ARG A 10 -37.20 -26.72 6.16
CA ARG A 10 -35.76 -26.45 6.35
C ARG A 10 -35.55 -24.96 6.11
N ALA A 11 -35.25 -24.20 7.19
CA ALA A 11 -34.92 -22.80 7.08
C ALA A 11 -33.75 -22.64 6.11
N ALA A 12 -33.93 -21.83 5.07
CA ALA A 12 -32.87 -21.50 4.13
C ALA A 12 -31.75 -20.81 4.93
N VAL A 13 -30.57 -21.45 4.98
CA VAL A 13 -29.38 -20.84 5.57
C VAL A 13 -29.07 -19.61 4.71
N ALA A 14 -29.23 -18.42 5.27
CA ALA A 14 -28.91 -17.18 4.59
C ALA A 14 -27.44 -17.25 4.13
N LYS A 15 -27.18 -16.98 2.85
CA LYS A 15 -25.81 -16.90 2.35
C LYS A 15 -25.02 -15.91 3.23
N PRO A 16 -23.82 -16.27 3.69
CA PRO A 16 -22.99 -15.35 4.46
C PRO A 16 -22.78 -14.07 3.62
N ARG A 17 -22.82 -12.91 4.31
CA ARG A 17 -22.57 -11.63 3.65
C ARG A 17 -21.14 -11.62 3.08
N PRO A 18 -20.92 -11.04 1.88
CA PRO A 18 -19.58 -10.98 1.28
C PRO A 18 -18.57 -10.30 2.19
N LEU A 19 -17.32 -10.73 2.12
CA LEU A 19 -16.19 -10.05 2.74
C LEU A 19 -15.98 -8.70 2.06
N ARG A 20 -16.05 -7.61 2.82
CA ARG A 20 -15.88 -6.24 2.31
C ARG A 20 -14.42 -5.83 2.45
N VAL A 21 -13.73 -5.73 1.32
CA VAL A 21 -12.28 -5.49 1.27
C VAL A 21 -12.01 -4.07 0.81
N GLY A 22 -11.32 -3.28 1.65
CA GLY A 22 -10.89 -1.93 1.33
C GLY A 22 -9.50 -1.92 0.69
N VAL A 23 -9.32 -1.09 -0.32
CA VAL A 23 -8.06 -0.86 -1.02
C VAL A 23 -7.85 0.63 -1.19
N ILE A 24 -6.69 1.14 -0.79
CA ILE A 24 -6.31 2.51 -1.10
C ILE A 24 -6.20 2.65 -2.62
N ASP A 25 -6.81 3.70 -3.16
CA ASP A 25 -6.90 3.91 -4.60
C ASP A 25 -5.59 4.41 -5.23
N LEU A 26 -4.57 3.55 -5.15
CA LEU A 26 -3.26 3.71 -5.77
C LEU A 26 -2.88 2.39 -6.44
N SER A 27 -2.15 2.46 -7.55
CA SER A 27 -1.89 1.32 -8.44
C SER A 27 -1.20 0.14 -7.74
N PHE A 28 -0.19 0.37 -6.94
CA PHE A 28 0.54 -0.69 -6.20
C PHE A 28 -0.33 -1.36 -5.11
N HIS A 29 -1.27 -0.63 -4.49
CA HIS A 29 -2.27 -1.23 -3.60
C HIS A 29 -3.29 -2.07 -4.40
N ARG A 30 -3.71 -1.59 -5.58
CA ARG A 30 -4.57 -2.36 -6.50
C ARG A 30 -3.86 -3.63 -7.00
N ALA A 31 -2.56 -3.56 -7.31
CA ALA A 31 -1.75 -4.70 -7.70
C ALA A 31 -1.71 -5.77 -6.59
N SER A 32 -1.44 -5.37 -5.36
CA SER A 32 -1.48 -6.27 -4.19
C SER A 32 -2.88 -6.85 -3.95
N ALA A 33 -3.93 -6.03 -4.13
CA ALA A 33 -5.32 -6.47 -4.00
C ALA A 33 -5.71 -7.50 -5.06
N GLY A 34 -5.15 -7.42 -6.26
CA GLY A 34 -5.33 -8.44 -7.30
C GLY A 34 -4.87 -9.82 -6.84
N VAL A 35 -3.74 -9.91 -6.14
CA VAL A 35 -3.25 -11.19 -5.58
C VAL A 35 -4.16 -11.67 -4.45
N VAL A 36 -4.62 -10.76 -3.58
CA VAL A 36 -5.58 -11.09 -2.52
C VAL A 36 -6.89 -11.62 -3.12
N ALA A 37 -7.39 -11.01 -4.21
CA ALA A 37 -8.58 -11.48 -4.92
C ALA A 37 -8.45 -12.93 -5.35
N GLN A 38 -7.32 -13.30 -5.97
CA GLN A 38 -7.07 -14.67 -6.41
C GLN A 38 -7.02 -15.67 -5.25
N VAL A 39 -6.49 -15.27 -4.09
CA VAL A 39 -6.49 -16.10 -2.86
C VAL A 39 -7.92 -16.29 -2.32
N LEU A 40 -8.74 -15.22 -2.32
CA LEU A 40 -10.13 -15.29 -1.87
C LEU A 40 -10.98 -16.15 -2.82
N GLU A 41 -10.80 -16.00 -4.15
CA GLU A 41 -11.45 -16.82 -5.17
C GLU A 41 -11.08 -18.30 -5.03
N ALA A 42 -9.80 -18.63 -4.87
CA ALA A 42 -9.32 -20.00 -4.65
C ALA A 42 -9.86 -20.63 -3.34
N GLY A 43 -10.27 -19.80 -2.40
CA GLY A 43 -10.89 -20.22 -1.14
C GLY A 43 -12.41 -20.16 -1.10
N ASP A 44 -13.08 -19.96 -2.24
CA ASP A 44 -14.54 -19.80 -2.36
C ASP A 44 -15.12 -18.73 -1.41
N VAL A 45 -14.37 -17.66 -1.15
CA VAL A 45 -14.80 -16.54 -0.31
C VAL A 45 -15.52 -15.53 -1.17
N ASP A 46 -16.84 -15.36 -0.95
CA ASP A 46 -17.59 -14.26 -1.56
C ASP A 46 -17.05 -12.91 -1.02
N HIS A 47 -16.66 -12.01 -1.91
CA HIS A 47 -16.01 -10.77 -1.53
C HIS A 47 -16.32 -9.59 -2.46
N ARG A 48 -16.14 -8.36 -1.95
CA ARG A 48 -16.28 -7.12 -2.72
C ARG A 48 -15.17 -6.16 -2.37
N PHE A 49 -14.54 -5.59 -3.38
CA PHE A 49 -13.54 -4.52 -3.22
C PHE A 49 -14.20 -3.14 -3.23
N THR A 50 -13.72 -2.28 -2.34
CA THR A 50 -14.02 -0.84 -2.30
C THR A 50 -12.71 -0.07 -2.39
N TYR A 51 -12.62 0.85 -3.35
CA TYR A 51 -11.47 1.71 -3.55
C TYR A 51 -11.76 3.09 -2.99
N ALA A 52 -10.86 3.62 -2.17
CA ALA A 52 -11.06 4.91 -1.51
C ALA A 52 -9.71 5.58 -1.19
N PRO A 53 -9.68 6.93 -1.01
CA PRO A 53 -8.53 7.60 -0.40
C PRO A 53 -8.26 7.10 1.01
N HIS A 54 -7.04 7.35 1.52
CA HIS A 54 -6.55 6.86 2.81
C HIS A 54 -7.54 7.09 3.96
N GLU A 55 -7.92 8.34 4.23
CA GLU A 55 -8.77 8.72 5.36
C GLU A 55 -10.10 7.99 5.31
N ARG A 56 -10.76 8.03 4.15
CA ARG A 56 -12.09 7.42 3.98
C ARG A 56 -12.05 5.91 4.15
N LEU A 57 -11.01 5.25 3.65
CA LEU A 57 -10.85 3.80 3.78
C LEU A 57 -10.77 3.41 5.26
N TYR A 58 -9.91 4.08 6.02
CA TYR A 58 -9.70 3.75 7.43
C TYR A 58 -10.89 4.17 8.31
N GLU A 59 -11.60 5.25 7.98
CA GLU A 59 -12.89 5.57 8.61
C GLU A 59 -13.91 4.45 8.39
N GLN A 60 -14.07 3.97 7.18
CA GLN A 60 -14.98 2.88 6.86
C GLN A 60 -14.59 1.57 7.58
N LEU A 61 -13.29 1.27 7.68
CA LEU A 61 -12.80 0.11 8.42
C LEU A 61 -13.13 0.24 9.92
N GLY A 62 -12.90 1.42 10.52
CA GLY A 62 -13.19 1.68 11.93
C GLY A 62 -14.69 1.62 12.25
N ARG A 63 -15.56 2.05 11.33
CA ARG A 63 -17.02 1.94 11.47
C ARG A 63 -17.56 0.54 11.20
N GLY A 64 -16.71 -0.43 10.82
CA GLY A 64 -17.14 -1.77 10.44
C GLY A 64 -17.92 -1.81 9.12
N GLU A 65 -17.78 -0.80 8.26
CA GLU A 65 -18.31 -0.79 6.89
C GLU A 65 -17.43 -1.62 5.95
N LEU A 66 -16.16 -1.80 6.29
CA LEU A 66 -15.20 -2.71 5.69
C LEU A 66 -14.80 -3.78 6.69
N ASP A 67 -14.48 -4.96 6.20
CA ASP A 67 -14.05 -6.11 7.01
C ASP A 67 -12.54 -6.26 7.02
N MET A 68 -11.87 -5.91 5.93
CA MET A 68 -10.42 -6.05 5.74
C MET A 68 -9.88 -4.87 4.94
N ALA A 69 -8.65 -4.44 5.22
CA ALA A 69 -7.89 -3.55 4.35
C ALA A 69 -6.63 -4.25 3.84
N VAL A 70 -6.33 -4.05 2.56
CA VAL A 70 -5.16 -4.61 1.88
C VAL A 70 -4.00 -3.65 2.00
N SER A 71 -2.82 -4.18 2.37
CA SER A 71 -1.56 -3.44 2.29
C SER A 71 -1.55 -2.18 3.18
N ALA A 72 -1.97 -2.32 4.44
CA ALA A 72 -1.81 -1.26 5.45
C ALA A 72 -0.32 -1.12 5.82
N TRP A 73 0.27 0.04 5.60
CA TRP A 73 1.67 0.32 5.90
C TRP A 73 1.83 0.75 7.36
N MET A 74 2.34 -0.14 8.17
CA MET A 74 2.35 -0.03 9.62
C MET A 74 3.79 -0.06 10.17
N PRO A 75 4.10 0.74 11.20
CA PRO A 75 3.24 1.68 11.90
C PRO A 75 3.27 3.11 11.34
N GLY A 76 4.28 3.47 10.51
CA GLY A 76 4.64 4.85 10.20
C GLY A 76 3.58 5.58 9.36
N SER A 77 3.17 4.98 8.24
CA SER A 77 2.30 5.65 7.27
C SER A 77 0.82 5.61 7.67
N HIS A 78 0.32 4.47 8.14
CA HIS A 78 -1.12 4.27 8.38
C HIS A 78 -1.49 4.00 9.85
N GLY A 79 -0.50 3.87 10.76
CA GLY A 79 -0.77 3.57 12.16
C GLY A 79 -1.69 4.57 12.86
N ASP A 80 -1.54 5.86 12.54
CA ASP A 80 -2.37 6.92 13.13
C ASP A 80 -3.85 6.75 12.81
N TYR A 81 -4.19 6.24 11.63
CA TYR A 81 -5.58 6.04 11.22
C TYR A 81 -6.29 4.93 12.00
N VAL A 82 -5.58 3.91 12.44
CA VAL A 82 -6.16 2.74 13.12
C VAL A 82 -6.02 2.78 14.64
N ARG A 83 -5.26 3.71 15.19
CA ARG A 83 -4.85 3.76 16.61
C ARG A 83 -6.02 3.59 17.59
N THR A 84 -7.16 4.19 17.31
CA THR A 84 -8.30 4.18 18.23
C THR A 84 -9.08 2.86 18.25
N TYR A 85 -8.98 2.06 17.19
CA TYR A 85 -9.67 0.77 17.04
C TYR A 85 -8.73 -0.39 16.66
N GLU A 86 -7.42 -0.22 16.85
CA GLU A 86 -6.43 -1.25 16.53
C GLU A 86 -6.68 -2.56 17.27
N HIS A 87 -7.21 -2.50 18.49
CA HIS A 87 -7.58 -3.67 19.29
C HIS A 87 -8.69 -4.52 18.65
N GLU A 88 -9.50 -3.96 17.75
CA GLU A 88 -10.51 -4.68 16.97
C GLU A 88 -9.94 -5.37 15.74
N LEU A 89 -8.68 -5.12 15.41
CA LEU A 89 -8.03 -5.62 14.22
C LEU A 89 -7.12 -6.81 14.51
N MET A 90 -6.96 -7.66 13.50
CA MET A 90 -5.91 -8.68 13.39
C MET A 90 -4.97 -8.25 12.28
N ARG A 91 -3.69 -8.16 12.56
CA ARG A 91 -2.66 -8.06 11.53
C ARG A 91 -2.35 -9.46 11.05
N LEU A 92 -2.41 -9.67 9.74
CA LEU A 92 -1.99 -10.91 9.09
C LEU A 92 -0.52 -10.79 8.63
N GLY A 93 -0.09 -11.58 7.67
CA GLY A 93 1.30 -11.56 7.22
C GLY A 93 1.77 -10.25 6.59
N VAL A 94 3.08 -10.10 6.50
CA VAL A 94 3.73 -8.95 5.84
C VAL A 94 3.88 -9.26 4.36
N LEU A 95 3.15 -8.51 3.52
CA LEU A 95 3.17 -8.66 2.07
C LEU A 95 4.49 -8.19 1.46
N TYR A 96 5.00 -7.06 1.93
CA TYR A 96 6.25 -6.42 1.53
C TYR A 96 6.63 -5.34 2.54
N GLN A 97 7.82 -4.75 2.39
CA GLN A 97 8.35 -3.76 3.32
C GLN A 97 8.55 -2.41 2.60
N PRO A 98 7.54 -1.55 2.59
CA PRO A 98 7.62 -0.25 1.95
C PRO A 98 8.37 0.77 2.80
N TYR A 99 8.91 1.78 2.12
CA TYR A 99 9.44 2.96 2.78
C TYR A 99 9.28 4.21 1.91
N ALA A 100 9.19 5.36 2.57
CA ALA A 100 9.13 6.67 1.95
C ALA A 100 10.54 7.21 1.68
N LEU A 101 10.68 7.98 0.61
CA LEU A 101 11.95 8.61 0.24
C LEU A 101 11.70 9.95 -0.47
N TRP A 102 12.72 10.81 -0.51
CA TRP A 102 12.80 11.92 -1.45
C TRP A 102 13.84 11.57 -2.51
N GLY A 103 13.38 11.51 -3.76
CA GLY A 103 14.19 11.06 -4.90
C GLY A 103 14.56 12.19 -5.84
N VAL A 104 15.76 12.10 -6.38
CA VAL A 104 16.27 12.96 -7.46
C VAL A 104 16.73 12.10 -8.64
N PRO A 105 16.72 12.61 -9.89
CA PRO A 105 17.33 11.91 -11.02
C PRO A 105 18.80 11.60 -10.75
N ASP A 106 19.32 10.50 -11.29
CA ASP A 106 20.70 10.04 -11.06
C ASP A 106 21.78 10.96 -11.63
N TYR A 107 21.43 11.77 -12.63
CA TYR A 107 22.35 12.78 -13.20
C TYR A 107 22.58 13.99 -12.27
N VAL A 108 21.79 14.16 -11.20
CA VAL A 108 22.04 15.19 -10.19
C VAL A 108 23.25 14.78 -9.37
N PRO A 109 24.35 15.58 -9.32
CA PRO A 109 25.59 15.14 -8.71
C PRO A 109 25.45 14.87 -7.21
N ALA A 110 25.88 13.68 -6.78
CA ALA A 110 25.81 13.29 -5.37
C ALA A 110 26.71 14.13 -4.44
N LEU A 111 27.79 14.71 -4.98
CA LEU A 111 28.68 15.60 -4.22
C LEU A 111 28.02 16.96 -3.90
N GLU A 112 27.06 17.38 -4.72
CA GLU A 112 26.37 18.66 -4.53
C GLU A 112 25.07 18.49 -3.73
N LEU A 113 24.36 17.36 -3.91
CA LEU A 113 23.06 17.11 -3.30
C LEU A 113 22.97 15.66 -2.83
N ALA A 114 23.35 15.37 -1.59
CA ALA A 114 23.32 14.04 -0.97
C ALA A 114 22.22 13.89 0.08
N THR A 115 21.81 14.99 0.69
CA THR A 115 20.85 15.02 1.80
C THR A 115 19.74 16.03 1.53
N VAL A 116 18.64 15.91 2.28
CA VAL A 116 17.57 16.91 2.27
C VAL A 116 18.07 18.28 2.71
N GLU A 117 19.06 18.34 3.60
CA GLU A 117 19.64 19.59 4.09
C GLU A 117 20.37 20.38 3.00
N ASP A 118 21.00 19.69 2.04
CA ASP A 118 21.72 20.32 0.93
C ASP A 118 20.82 21.16 0.01
N LEU A 119 19.50 20.90 0.01
CA LEU A 119 18.51 21.70 -0.71
C LEU A 119 18.50 23.18 -0.28
N ARG A 120 19.04 23.49 0.91
CA ARG A 120 19.16 24.85 1.45
C ARG A 120 20.35 25.63 0.90
N HIS A 121 21.34 24.96 0.32
CA HIS A 121 22.52 25.61 -0.25
C HIS A 121 22.10 26.46 -1.48
N ALA A 122 22.53 27.71 -1.52
CA ALA A 122 22.10 28.67 -2.55
C ALA A 122 22.35 28.18 -3.97
N GLU A 123 23.50 27.54 -4.21
CA GLU A 123 23.87 26.98 -5.53
C GLU A 123 22.94 25.83 -5.94
N VAL A 124 22.63 24.91 -5.02
CA VAL A 124 21.69 23.82 -5.23
C VAL A 124 20.30 24.39 -5.45
N ALA A 125 19.84 25.26 -4.55
CA ALA A 125 18.54 25.88 -4.61
C ALA A 125 18.32 26.66 -5.91
N GLY A 126 19.36 27.32 -6.44
CA GLY A 126 19.30 28.03 -7.71
C GLY A 126 19.07 27.15 -8.95
N ARG A 127 19.43 25.86 -8.88
CA ARG A 127 19.30 24.88 -9.97
C ARG A 127 18.04 24.03 -9.88
N MET A 128 17.46 23.90 -8.68
CA MET A 128 16.31 23.05 -8.42
C MET A 128 14.99 23.65 -8.92
N ILE A 129 14.13 22.79 -9.44
CA ILE A 129 12.69 23.10 -9.55
C ILE A 129 12.15 23.33 -8.15
N LYS A 130 11.51 24.48 -7.92
CA LYS A 130 11.07 24.90 -6.59
C LYS A 130 9.81 24.19 -6.09
N ARG A 131 8.98 23.71 -7.02
CA ARG A 131 7.78 22.96 -6.68
C ARG A 131 8.14 21.50 -6.39
N ILE A 132 7.87 21.08 -5.17
CA ILE A 132 7.98 19.68 -4.72
C ILE A 132 6.59 19.07 -4.82
N GLN A 133 6.37 18.25 -5.83
CA GLN A 133 5.06 17.69 -6.14
C GLN A 133 4.86 16.37 -5.39
N GLY A 134 3.97 16.36 -4.40
CA GLY A 134 3.50 15.18 -3.68
C GLY A 134 2.22 14.61 -4.27
N ILE A 135 1.64 13.67 -3.52
CA ILE A 135 0.34 13.02 -3.83
C ILE A 135 -0.75 13.52 -2.87
N ALA A 136 -1.87 12.80 -2.76
CA ALA A 136 -2.99 13.17 -1.90
C ALA A 136 -2.56 13.49 -0.46
N PRO A 137 -3.18 14.47 0.22
CA PRO A 137 -2.75 14.96 1.53
C PRO A 137 -2.78 13.90 2.64
N GLY A 138 -3.69 12.91 2.55
CA GLY A 138 -3.77 11.81 3.50
C GLY A 138 -2.69 10.75 3.37
N ALA A 139 -1.92 10.74 2.27
CA ALA A 139 -0.81 9.80 2.13
C ALA A 139 0.31 10.10 3.14
N GLY A 140 0.90 9.04 3.72
CA GLY A 140 2.01 9.18 4.68
C GLY A 140 3.13 10.06 4.13
N ILE A 141 3.59 9.77 2.90
CA ILE A 141 4.67 10.54 2.27
C ILE A 141 4.34 12.04 2.12
N SER A 142 3.09 12.42 1.87
CA SER A 142 2.69 13.82 1.77
C SER A 142 2.74 14.51 3.14
N ARG A 143 2.28 13.85 4.21
CA ARG A 143 2.37 14.36 5.59
C ARG A 143 3.83 14.49 6.03
N PHE A 144 4.66 13.47 5.76
CA PHE A 144 6.09 13.50 6.08
C PHE A 144 6.81 14.61 5.30
N SER A 145 6.46 14.83 4.03
CA SER A 145 7.05 15.88 3.21
C SER A 145 6.70 17.27 3.71
N GLN A 146 5.47 17.50 4.17
CA GLN A 146 5.10 18.78 4.81
C GLN A 146 5.89 19.00 6.11
N GLU A 147 6.14 17.95 6.90
CA GLU A 147 6.98 18.05 8.08
C GLU A 147 8.44 18.36 7.71
N ILE A 148 8.99 17.71 6.68
CA ILE A 148 10.32 18.00 6.13
C ILE A 148 10.41 19.47 5.68
N MET A 149 9.45 19.98 4.91
CA MET A 149 9.40 21.37 4.47
C MET A 149 9.55 22.33 5.64
N ARG A 150 8.81 22.08 6.72
CA ARG A 150 8.82 22.90 7.94
C ARG A 150 10.12 22.75 8.73
N MET A 151 10.58 21.50 8.96
CA MET A 151 11.74 21.22 9.82
C MET A 151 13.07 21.63 9.21
N TYR A 152 13.16 21.65 7.89
CA TYR A 152 14.34 22.13 7.14
C TYR A 152 14.19 23.57 6.64
N ASP A 153 13.08 24.24 6.96
CA ASP A 153 12.78 25.61 6.53
C ASP A 153 12.97 25.82 5.01
N LEU A 154 12.53 24.83 4.22
CA LEU A 154 12.74 24.86 2.77
C LEU A 154 11.96 25.99 2.10
N GLY A 155 10.86 26.46 2.70
CA GLY A 155 10.12 27.63 2.23
C GLY A 155 10.96 28.90 2.15
N ALA A 156 11.86 29.16 3.12
CA ALA A 156 12.79 30.28 3.09
C ALA A 156 13.79 30.22 1.92
N HIS A 157 13.98 29.01 1.34
CA HIS A 157 14.84 28.79 0.17
C HIS A 157 14.03 28.72 -1.15
N GLY A 158 12.75 29.15 -1.10
CA GLY A 158 11.86 29.27 -2.22
C GLY A 158 11.17 27.98 -2.66
N TYR A 159 11.28 26.87 -1.90
CA TYR A 159 10.56 25.65 -2.23
C TYR A 159 9.10 25.71 -1.76
N GLU A 160 8.23 25.11 -2.54
CA GLU A 160 6.80 24.98 -2.27
C GLU A 160 6.39 23.50 -2.39
N PHE A 161 5.69 22.98 -1.37
CA PHE A 161 5.12 21.64 -1.43
C PHE A 161 3.66 21.74 -1.94
N ALA A 162 3.35 20.89 -2.94
CA ALA A 162 2.00 20.81 -3.47
C ALA A 162 1.47 19.38 -3.39
N ASN A 163 0.26 19.21 -2.84
CA ASN A 163 -0.48 17.95 -2.99
C ASN A 163 -1.00 17.81 -4.42
N GLY A 164 -1.24 16.56 -4.85
CA GLY A 164 -1.77 16.23 -6.16
C GLY A 164 -2.18 14.77 -6.26
N SER A 165 -2.23 14.26 -7.49
CA SER A 165 -2.43 12.85 -7.78
C SER A 165 -1.09 12.09 -7.88
N LEU A 166 -1.15 10.77 -8.05
CA LEU A 166 0.02 9.96 -8.40
C LEU A 166 0.60 10.41 -9.75
N GLU A 167 -0.27 10.67 -10.73
CA GLU A 167 0.11 11.12 -12.06
C GLU A 167 0.83 12.48 -12.03
N ASP A 168 0.39 13.40 -11.17
CA ASP A 168 1.06 14.70 -10.98
C ASP A 168 2.48 14.52 -10.45
N CYS A 169 2.65 13.65 -9.45
CA CYS A 169 3.95 13.37 -8.84
C CYS A 169 4.92 12.70 -9.84
N VAL A 170 4.45 11.67 -10.53
CA VAL A 170 5.22 10.97 -11.55
C VAL A 170 5.54 11.89 -12.72
N GLY A 171 4.56 12.64 -13.22
CA GLY A 171 4.70 13.58 -14.32
C GLY A 171 5.69 14.70 -14.00
N ALA A 172 5.75 15.18 -12.76
CA ALA A 172 6.76 16.17 -12.34
C ALA A 172 8.19 15.61 -12.46
N PHE A 173 8.40 14.36 -12.07
CA PHE A 173 9.69 13.68 -12.22
C PHE A 173 10.03 13.44 -13.68
N GLU A 174 9.12 12.84 -14.45
CA GLU A 174 9.35 12.50 -15.87
C GLU A 174 9.59 13.74 -16.73
N SER A 175 8.83 14.83 -16.50
CA SER A 175 9.03 16.10 -17.20
C SER A 175 10.39 16.73 -16.91
N ALA A 176 10.84 16.66 -15.64
CA ALA A 176 12.16 17.16 -15.27
C ALA A 176 13.28 16.35 -15.91
N VAL A 177 13.16 15.01 -15.93
CA VAL A 177 14.13 14.12 -16.59
C VAL A 177 14.21 14.41 -18.07
N ALA A 178 13.09 14.55 -18.76
CA ALA A 178 13.06 14.86 -20.20
C ALA A 178 13.74 16.20 -20.53
N GLN A 179 13.73 17.15 -19.60
CA GLN A 179 14.35 18.48 -19.75
C GLN A 179 15.74 18.58 -19.10
N GLN A 180 16.28 17.51 -18.56
CA GLN A 180 17.55 17.47 -17.80
C GLN A 180 17.61 18.52 -16.67
N ARG A 181 16.46 18.77 -16.02
CA ARG A 181 16.34 19.72 -14.90
C ARG A 181 16.45 19.01 -13.56
N TRP A 182 17.00 19.70 -12.59
CA TRP A 182 17.07 19.19 -11.23
C TRP A 182 15.70 19.27 -10.54
N VAL A 183 15.24 18.14 -10.05
CA VAL A 183 13.98 18.03 -9.34
C VAL A 183 14.16 17.10 -8.13
N VAL A 184 13.44 17.36 -7.07
CA VAL A 184 13.23 16.41 -5.98
C VAL A 184 11.74 16.12 -5.88
N VAL A 185 11.40 14.83 -5.77
CA VAL A 185 10.01 14.39 -5.60
C VAL A 185 9.90 13.41 -4.44
N PRO A 186 8.83 13.51 -3.66
CA PRO A 186 8.49 12.53 -2.63
C PRO A 186 8.00 11.24 -3.30
N LEU A 187 8.70 10.15 -3.05
CA LEU A 187 8.44 8.83 -3.62
C LEU A 187 8.41 7.76 -2.53
N TRP A 188 8.22 6.55 -2.92
CA TRP A 188 8.23 5.38 -2.04
C TRP A 188 8.69 4.14 -2.79
N ARG A 189 9.09 3.11 -2.06
CA ARG A 189 9.22 1.76 -2.60
C ARG A 189 8.18 0.85 -1.94
N PRO A 190 7.55 -0.05 -2.70
CA PRO A 190 7.63 -0.26 -4.14
C PRO A 190 6.83 0.77 -4.94
N GLN A 191 7.33 1.15 -6.12
CA GLN A 191 6.65 1.98 -7.11
C GLN A 191 7.26 1.72 -8.48
N TYR A 192 6.45 1.67 -9.53
CA TYR A 192 6.89 1.36 -10.90
C TYR A 192 7.94 2.33 -11.48
N LEU A 193 7.97 3.58 -11.02
CA LEU A 193 8.91 4.59 -11.50
C LEU A 193 10.37 4.16 -11.34
N HIS A 194 10.66 3.40 -10.27
CA HIS A 194 12.01 2.88 -10.01
C HIS A 194 12.46 1.77 -10.97
N ALA A 195 11.53 1.12 -11.68
CA ALA A 195 11.88 0.16 -12.73
C ALA A 195 12.33 0.88 -14.03
N ARG A 196 11.88 2.12 -14.25
CA ARG A 196 12.11 2.89 -15.46
C ARG A 196 13.28 3.86 -15.36
N TYR A 197 13.50 4.40 -14.17
CA TYR A 197 14.48 5.46 -13.92
C TYR A 197 15.43 5.08 -12.80
N ARG A 198 16.68 5.44 -12.97
CA ARG A 198 17.63 5.46 -11.86
C ARG A 198 17.34 6.68 -11.00
N ILE A 199 16.79 6.42 -9.83
CA ILE A 199 16.42 7.44 -8.86
C ILE A 199 17.37 7.34 -7.68
N ARG A 200 18.06 8.43 -7.39
CA ARG A 200 18.91 8.52 -6.22
C ARG A 200 18.13 9.09 -5.06
N GLU A 201 18.19 8.39 -3.93
CA GLU A 201 17.51 8.75 -2.70
C GLU A 201 18.33 9.78 -1.92
N LEU A 202 17.72 10.87 -1.48
CA LEU A 202 18.33 11.82 -0.57
C LEU A 202 18.28 11.26 0.85
N ARG A 203 19.39 11.33 1.58
CA ARG A 203 19.41 10.99 3.00
C ARG A 203 18.61 12.03 3.79
N GLU A 204 17.76 11.55 4.67
CA GLU A 204 17.01 12.37 5.63
C GLU A 204 17.43 11.95 7.05
N PRO A 205 18.43 12.65 7.66
CA PRO A 205 19.06 12.20 8.90
C PRO A 205 18.24 12.45 10.17
N ARG A 206 17.13 13.20 10.09
CA ARG A 206 16.27 13.50 11.25
C ARG A 206 15.17 12.46 11.48
N GLY A 207 15.08 11.43 10.62
CA GLY A 207 14.08 10.36 10.74
C GLY A 207 12.65 10.78 10.39
N LEU A 208 12.47 11.87 9.64
CA LEU A 208 11.15 12.41 9.30
C LEU A 208 10.41 11.56 8.24
N LEU A 209 11.14 10.71 7.51
CA LEU A 209 10.57 9.73 6.57
C LEU A 209 10.08 8.43 7.25
N ARG A 210 10.22 8.33 8.59
CA ARG A 210 9.68 7.26 9.45
C ARG A 210 10.26 5.85 9.24
N GLY A 211 11.21 5.67 8.31
CA GLY A 211 11.85 4.39 8.06
C GLY A 211 10.99 3.41 7.27
N VAL A 212 11.23 2.12 7.49
CA VAL A 212 10.55 1.02 6.78
C VAL A 212 9.27 0.64 7.52
N ASP A 213 8.17 0.52 6.79
CA ASP A 213 6.90 -0.01 7.25
C ASP A 213 6.74 -1.50 6.89
N ASP A 214 5.82 -2.18 7.56
CA ASP A 214 5.30 -3.48 7.12
C ASP A 214 3.96 -3.26 6.40
N ALA A 215 3.89 -3.59 5.11
CA ALA A 215 2.63 -3.65 4.37
C ALA A 215 1.90 -4.94 4.73
N THR A 216 0.86 -4.85 5.52
CA THR A 216 0.13 -6.01 6.04
C THR A 216 -1.34 -5.99 5.63
N LEU A 217 -1.99 -7.14 5.68
CA LEU A 217 -3.45 -7.23 5.67
C LEU A 217 -3.94 -6.96 7.08
N VAL A 218 -4.90 -6.06 7.23
CA VAL A 218 -5.59 -5.84 8.51
C VAL A 218 -7.03 -6.29 8.38
N LEU A 219 -7.43 -7.26 9.21
CA LEU A 219 -8.74 -7.89 9.23
C LEU A 219 -9.45 -7.54 10.54
N ARG A 220 -10.69 -7.11 10.48
CA ARG A 220 -11.51 -6.98 11.68
C ARG A 220 -11.73 -8.35 12.34
N ARG A 221 -11.60 -8.41 13.66
CA ARG A 221 -11.78 -9.66 14.44
C ARG A 221 -13.17 -10.27 14.27
N ASP A 222 -14.21 -9.43 14.21
CA ASP A 222 -15.60 -9.84 14.00
C ASP A 222 -15.87 -10.41 12.58
N ALA A 223 -15.03 -10.11 11.61
CA ALA A 223 -15.12 -10.65 10.26
C ALA A 223 -14.35 -11.97 10.05
N ARG A 224 -13.59 -12.43 11.06
CA ARG A 224 -12.75 -13.63 10.96
C ARG A 224 -13.53 -14.87 10.47
N ALA A 225 -14.76 -15.04 10.95
CA ALA A 225 -15.59 -16.19 10.59
C ALA A 225 -16.03 -16.24 9.12
N LYS A 226 -15.87 -15.14 8.37
CA LYS A 226 -16.15 -15.10 6.92
C LYS A 226 -15.08 -15.78 6.07
N ILE A 227 -13.91 -16.09 6.63
CA ILE A 227 -12.76 -16.61 5.93
C ILE A 227 -12.46 -18.03 6.43
N PRO A 228 -12.48 -19.07 5.56
CA PRO A 228 -12.08 -20.42 5.91
C PRO A 228 -10.64 -20.47 6.46
N ASP A 229 -10.37 -21.41 7.37
CA ASP A 229 -9.06 -21.51 8.04
C ASP A 229 -7.88 -21.65 7.08
N ARG A 230 -8.02 -22.43 6.01
CA ARG A 230 -6.97 -22.56 5.00
C ARG A 230 -6.71 -21.24 4.26
N THR A 231 -7.77 -20.54 3.85
CA THR A 231 -7.65 -19.26 3.16
C THR A 231 -7.05 -18.20 4.09
N LEU A 232 -7.47 -18.16 5.36
CA LEU A 232 -6.86 -17.27 6.34
C LEU A 232 -5.37 -17.58 6.55
N ALA A 233 -4.98 -18.85 6.58
CA ALA A 233 -3.58 -19.25 6.67
C ALA A 233 -2.80 -18.78 5.43
N ILE A 234 -3.38 -18.90 4.21
CA ILE A 234 -2.74 -18.36 3.00
C ILE A 234 -2.54 -16.85 3.14
N LEU A 235 -3.58 -16.09 3.50
CA LEU A 235 -3.50 -14.64 3.68
C LEU A 235 -2.48 -14.24 4.74
N ALA A 236 -2.40 -14.98 5.85
CA ALA A 236 -1.43 -14.73 6.92
C ALA A 236 0.02 -15.06 6.53
N GLY A 237 0.22 -15.97 5.59
CA GLY A 237 1.54 -16.37 5.11
C GLY A 237 1.96 -15.71 3.79
N MET A 238 1.10 -14.86 3.21
CA MET A 238 1.44 -14.15 1.96
C MET A 238 2.68 -13.28 2.14
N SER A 239 3.61 -13.41 1.20
CA SER A 239 4.75 -12.51 1.05
C SER A 239 5.01 -12.29 -0.44
N LEU A 240 5.01 -11.04 -0.87
CA LEU A 240 5.23 -10.63 -2.26
C LEU A 240 6.64 -10.09 -2.46
N GLY A 241 7.10 -9.26 -1.52
CA GLY A 241 8.33 -8.49 -1.63
C GLY A 241 8.18 -7.26 -2.54
N ASN A 242 9.06 -6.27 -2.32
CA ASN A 242 9.00 -4.98 -3.02
C ASN A 242 9.17 -5.11 -4.54
N GLU A 243 10.05 -5.99 -5.00
CA GLU A 243 10.30 -6.19 -6.44
C GLU A 243 9.08 -6.73 -7.18
N THR A 244 8.42 -7.75 -6.59
CA THR A 244 7.19 -8.30 -7.16
C THR A 244 6.09 -7.24 -7.22
N VAL A 245 5.89 -6.48 -6.14
CA VAL A 245 4.86 -5.44 -6.13
C VAL A 245 5.16 -4.35 -7.15
N ALA A 246 6.42 -3.93 -7.32
CA ALA A 246 6.81 -2.96 -8.33
C ALA A 246 6.56 -3.47 -9.76
N MET A 247 6.86 -4.75 -10.03
CA MET A 247 6.59 -5.40 -11.32
C MET A 247 5.07 -5.48 -11.62
N LEU A 248 4.27 -5.86 -10.63
CA LEU A 248 2.81 -5.90 -10.78
C LEU A 248 2.23 -4.49 -10.94
N ASP A 249 2.78 -3.50 -10.21
CA ASP A 249 2.41 -2.09 -10.30
C ASP A 249 2.68 -1.50 -11.68
N GLU A 250 3.79 -1.85 -12.33
CA GLU A 250 4.09 -1.44 -13.72
C GLU A 250 2.94 -1.83 -14.66
N ARG A 251 2.49 -3.08 -14.58
CA ARG A 251 1.41 -3.60 -15.43
C ARG A 251 0.04 -2.99 -15.09
N VAL A 252 -0.25 -2.83 -13.81
CA VAL A 252 -1.54 -2.29 -13.35
C VAL A 252 -1.61 -0.78 -13.49
N GLY A 253 -0.59 -0.07 -13.01
CA GLY A 253 -0.59 1.39 -12.92
C GLY A 253 -0.29 2.06 -14.24
N ARG A 254 0.76 1.63 -14.93
CA ARG A 254 1.20 2.26 -16.18
C ARG A 254 0.55 1.68 -17.42
N GLU A 255 0.46 0.34 -17.51
CA GLU A 255 -0.10 -0.33 -18.69
C GLU A 255 -1.62 -0.45 -18.61
N GLY A 256 -2.24 -0.11 -17.47
CA GLY A 256 -3.68 -0.13 -17.28
C GLY A 256 -4.31 -1.52 -17.29
N GLN A 257 -3.51 -2.59 -17.06
CA GLN A 257 -4.02 -3.95 -17.06
C GLN A 257 -4.87 -4.22 -15.81
N PRO A 258 -5.93 -5.04 -15.91
CA PRO A 258 -6.74 -5.41 -14.74
C PRO A 258 -5.90 -6.15 -13.69
N ALA A 259 -5.90 -5.67 -12.44
CA ALA A 259 -5.08 -6.22 -11.36
C ALA A 259 -5.30 -7.73 -11.13
N ALA A 260 -6.56 -8.20 -11.21
CA ALA A 260 -6.89 -9.61 -11.05
C ALA A 260 -6.27 -10.48 -12.16
N ALA A 261 -6.27 -10.00 -13.43
CA ALA A 261 -5.65 -10.72 -14.54
C ALA A 261 -4.14 -10.80 -14.39
N VAL A 262 -3.49 -9.68 -14.06
CA VAL A 262 -2.04 -9.61 -13.80
C VAL A 262 -1.64 -10.55 -12.68
N ALA A 263 -2.40 -10.57 -11.58
CA ALA A 263 -2.16 -11.44 -10.44
C ALA A 263 -2.34 -12.93 -10.79
N ALA A 264 -3.39 -13.28 -11.55
CA ALA A 264 -3.65 -14.64 -11.99
C ALA A 264 -2.52 -15.19 -12.87
N GLU A 265 -1.98 -14.37 -13.77
CA GLU A 265 -0.82 -14.74 -14.60
C GLU A 265 0.43 -14.97 -13.74
N TRP A 266 0.70 -14.06 -12.81
CA TRP A 266 1.85 -14.18 -11.92
C TRP A 266 1.76 -15.40 -10.99
N LEU A 267 0.57 -15.71 -10.46
CA LEU A 267 0.39 -16.90 -9.61
C LEU A 267 0.59 -18.20 -10.39
N ARG A 268 0.21 -18.25 -11.68
CA ARG A 268 0.44 -19.46 -12.51
C ARG A 268 1.90 -19.79 -12.75
N LEU A 269 2.82 -18.84 -12.57
CA LEU A 269 4.26 -19.09 -12.69
C LEU A 269 4.80 -19.97 -11.56
N ASP A 270 4.03 -20.15 -10.48
CA ASP A 270 4.45 -20.93 -9.31
C ASP A 270 3.22 -21.57 -8.64
N PRO A 271 2.82 -22.76 -9.13
CA PRO A 271 1.62 -23.46 -8.66
C PRO A 271 1.61 -23.80 -7.17
N ASP A 272 2.77 -24.02 -6.57
CA ASP A 272 2.90 -24.42 -5.16
C ASP A 272 2.89 -23.23 -4.19
N ARG A 273 2.78 -22.03 -4.70
CA ARG A 273 2.88 -20.78 -3.91
C ARG A 273 1.84 -20.71 -2.81
N LEU A 274 0.58 -21.02 -3.11
CA LEU A 274 -0.51 -20.97 -2.13
C LEU A 274 -0.30 -21.99 -1.00
N ASP A 275 0.24 -23.17 -1.30
CA ASP A 275 0.53 -24.19 -0.28
C ASP A 275 1.68 -23.75 0.63
N ARG A 276 2.74 -23.16 0.07
CA ARG A 276 3.82 -22.58 0.87
C ARG A 276 3.33 -21.44 1.77
N TRP A 277 2.47 -20.57 1.26
CA TRP A 277 1.86 -19.50 2.06
C TRP A 277 0.94 -20.07 3.15
N ALA A 278 0.14 -21.10 2.86
CA ALA A 278 -0.69 -21.76 3.85
C ALA A 278 0.15 -22.36 5.00
N LEU A 279 1.29 -22.95 4.66
CA LEU A 279 2.21 -23.52 5.67
C LEU A 279 2.84 -22.41 6.55
N ALA A 280 3.34 -21.35 5.93
CA ALA A 280 3.92 -20.20 6.63
C ALA A 280 2.89 -19.53 7.56
N GLY A 281 1.69 -19.27 7.05
CA GLY A 281 0.65 -18.56 7.79
C GLY A 281 0.08 -19.35 8.98
N ARG A 282 0.09 -20.68 8.95
CA ARG A 282 -0.27 -21.47 10.15
C ARG A 282 0.65 -21.15 11.33
N ARG A 283 1.94 -20.94 11.09
CA ARG A 283 2.91 -20.55 12.12
C ARG A 283 2.60 -19.17 12.67
N VAL A 284 2.37 -18.18 11.78
CA VAL A 284 2.00 -16.80 12.17
C VAL A 284 0.73 -16.78 13.04
N LEU A 285 -0.31 -17.53 12.64
CA LEU A 285 -1.57 -17.58 13.37
C LEU A 285 -1.48 -18.31 14.73
N HIS A 286 -0.52 -19.21 14.91
CA HIS A 286 -0.24 -19.85 16.19
C HIS A 286 0.46 -18.90 17.17
N GLU A 287 1.45 -18.14 16.70
CA GLU A 287 2.20 -17.17 17.51
C GLU A 287 1.32 -16.01 18.01
N THR A 288 0.30 -15.65 17.26
CA THR A 288 -0.62 -14.54 17.62
C THR A 288 -1.69 -14.97 18.63
N ARG A 289 -1.81 -16.27 18.95
CA ARG A 289 -2.76 -16.83 19.94
C ARG A 289 -2.12 -17.12 21.30
N ALA A 290 -0.80 -17.13 21.39
CA ALA A 290 -0.01 -17.30 22.60
C ALA A 290 0.27 -15.94 23.27
#